data_8166795e9be929cbe236acfd68378ea7
#
_entry.id   8166795e9be929cbe236acfd68378ea7
#
_cell.length_a   1.000
_cell.length_b   1.000
_cell.length_c   1.000
_cell.angle_alpha   90.00
_cell.angle_beta   90.00
_cell.angle_gamma   90.00
#
_symmetry.space_group_name_H-M   'P 1'
#
loop_
_entity.id
_entity.type
_entity.pdbx_description
1 polymer ?
#
loop_
_entity_poly.entity_id
_entity_poly.type
_entity_poly.pdbx_seq_one_letter_code
_entity_poly.pdbx_strand_id
1 'polypeptide(L)' 'MQNELIIVSEYCRKCHIEPSFIDLLQEGGLIEVMTEGGERYLTFTQLPDVERYSRMYYDLSINIEGIDAIHHLDRKSVV' A
#
# COMPACT_ATOMS: atom_id res chain seq x y z
N MET A 1 -14.60 -14.37 6.44
CA MET A 1 -14.46 -13.70 6.66
C MET A 1 -14.69 -12.41 6.43
N GLN A 2 -14.58 -11.50 7.10
CA GLN A 2 -14.96 -10.32 6.87
C GLN A 2 -14.05 -9.59 6.15
N ASN A 3 -14.32 -8.85 5.17
CA ASN A 3 -13.44 -7.98 4.45
C ASN A 3 -13.68 -6.61 4.98
N GLU A 4 -13.02 -6.31 6.06
CA GLU A 4 -13.16 -5.00 6.63
C GLU A 4 -12.38 -3.99 5.80
N LEU A 5 -12.95 -2.81 5.67
CA LEU A 5 -12.35 -1.76 4.87
C LEU A 5 -12.03 -0.55 5.74
N ILE A 6 -11.00 0.17 5.38
CA ILE A 6 -10.66 1.42 6.05
C ILE A 6 -10.55 2.50 4.99
N ILE A 7 -11.02 3.69 5.32
CA ILE A 7 -10.95 4.81 4.38
C ILE A 7 -9.49 5.24 4.25
N VAL A 8 -9.04 5.38 3.01
CA VAL A 8 -7.65 5.69 2.74
C VAL A 8 -7.23 6.99 3.43
N SER A 9 -8.07 8.02 3.36
CA SER A 9 -7.70 9.30 3.96
C SER A 9 -7.55 9.18 5.47
N GLU A 10 -8.38 8.38 6.12
CA GLU A 10 -8.26 8.19 7.55
C GLU A 10 -7.02 7.41 7.91
N TYR A 11 -6.73 6.38 7.15
CA TYR A 11 -5.54 5.59 7.41
C TYR A 11 -4.29 6.44 7.24
N CYS A 12 -4.26 7.25 6.19
CA CYS A 12 -3.11 8.11 5.94
C CYS A 12 -2.92 9.12 7.07
N ARG A 13 -4.01 9.65 7.60
CA ARG A 13 -3.90 10.61 8.68
C ARG A 13 -3.37 9.97 9.94
N LYS A 14 -3.84 8.75 10.24
CA LYS A 14 -3.39 8.08 11.45
C LYS A 14 -1.94 7.67 11.39
N CYS A 15 -1.47 7.27 10.22
CA CYS A 15 -0.12 6.76 10.07
C CYS A 15 0.84 7.79 9.53
N HIS A 16 0.37 9.04 9.35
CA HIS A 16 1.22 10.11 8.82
C HIS A 16 1.80 9.76 7.47
N ILE A 17 0.97 9.16 6.62
CA ILE A 17 1.35 8.80 5.26
C ILE A 17 0.57 9.70 4.33
N GLU A 18 1.22 10.17 3.27
CA GLU A 18 0.55 11.03 2.31
C GLU A 18 -0.36 10.21 1.41
N PRO A 19 -1.56 10.71 1.10
CA PRO A 19 -2.45 9.97 0.20
C PRO A 19 -1.81 9.71 -1.16
N SER A 20 -0.94 10.61 -1.63
CA SER A 20 -0.28 10.38 -2.90
C SER A 20 0.59 9.13 -2.88
N PHE A 21 1.12 8.75 -1.71
CA PHE A 21 1.89 7.52 -1.61
C PHE A 21 1.01 6.31 -1.90
N ILE A 22 -0.22 6.33 -1.39
CA ILE A 22 -1.17 5.26 -1.67
C ILE A 22 -1.47 5.19 -3.17
N ASP A 23 -1.60 6.34 -3.81
CA ASP A 23 -1.81 6.37 -5.25
C ASP A 23 -0.64 5.73 -6.00
N LEU A 24 0.57 6.02 -5.56
CA LEU A 24 1.74 5.44 -6.19
C LEU A 24 1.78 3.94 -6.03
N LEU A 25 1.42 3.44 -4.86
CA LEU A 25 1.38 2.00 -4.64
C LEU A 25 0.33 1.35 -5.51
N GLN A 26 -0.80 1.99 -5.67
CA GLN A 26 -1.85 1.44 -6.51
C GLN A 26 -1.42 1.43 -7.97
N GLU A 27 -0.79 2.49 -8.43
CA GLU A 27 -0.34 2.55 -9.81
C GLU A 27 0.71 1.50 -10.10
N GLY A 28 1.54 1.19 -9.13
CA GLY A 28 2.57 0.18 -9.31
C GLY A 28 2.04 -1.24 -9.17
N GLY A 29 0.76 -1.39 -8.87
CA GLY A 29 0.19 -2.73 -8.71
C GLY A 29 0.57 -3.40 -7.41
N LEU A 30 1.06 -2.64 -6.43
CA LEU A 30 1.49 -3.20 -5.16
C LEU A 30 0.35 -3.42 -4.19
N ILE A 31 -0.70 -2.63 -4.32
CA ILE A 31 -1.88 -2.78 -3.48
C ILE A 31 -3.11 -2.55 -4.34
N GLU A 32 -4.27 -2.92 -3.79
CA GLU A 32 -5.53 -2.69 -4.44
C GLU A 32 -6.34 -1.72 -3.62
N VAL A 33 -6.90 -0.73 -4.28
CA VAL A 33 -7.72 0.29 -3.65
C VAL A 33 -9.12 0.20 -4.23
N MET A 34 -10.11 0.12 -3.36
CA MET A 34 -11.50 0.07 -3.81
C MET A 34 -12.08 1.47 -3.74
N THR A 35 -12.83 1.84 -4.77
CA THR A 35 -13.46 3.14 -4.82
C THR A 35 -14.96 2.95 -4.82
N GLU A 36 -15.63 3.65 -3.90
CA GLU A 36 -17.07 3.55 -3.83
C GLU A 36 -17.61 4.88 -3.36
N GLY A 37 -18.57 5.42 -4.07
CA GLY A 37 -19.18 6.67 -3.69
C GLY A 37 -18.21 7.83 -3.63
N GLY A 38 -17.16 7.79 -4.42
CA GLY A 38 -16.19 8.86 -4.40
C GLY A 38 -15.13 8.73 -3.32
N GLU A 39 -15.20 7.66 -2.53
CA GLU A 39 -14.26 7.46 -1.46
C GLU A 39 -13.39 6.24 -1.75
N ARG A 40 -12.14 6.27 -1.33
CA ARG A 40 -11.23 5.15 -1.55
C ARG A 40 -11.07 4.36 -0.27
N TYR A 41 -10.97 3.05 -0.41
CA TYR A 41 -10.89 2.14 0.72
C TYR A 41 -9.79 1.13 0.53
N LEU A 42 -9.18 0.70 1.64
CA LEU A 42 -8.22 -0.38 1.66
C LEU A 42 -8.79 -1.51 2.50
N THR A 43 -8.51 -2.76 2.12
CA THR A 43 -8.87 -3.87 2.97
C THR A 43 -7.86 -4.00 4.10
N PHE A 44 -8.31 -4.48 5.23
CA PHE A 44 -7.43 -4.63 6.38
C PHE A 44 -6.29 -5.59 6.08
N THR A 45 -6.50 -6.55 5.19
CA THR A 45 -5.47 -7.52 4.87
C THR A 45 -4.28 -6.88 4.16
N GLN A 46 -4.48 -5.69 3.58
CA GLN A 46 -3.39 -5.02 2.89
C GLN A 46 -2.61 -4.07 3.78
N LEU A 47 -3.11 -3.78 4.97
CA LEU A 47 -2.45 -2.81 5.82
C LEU A 47 -1.03 -3.19 6.19
N PRO A 48 -0.72 -4.46 6.51
CA PRO A 48 0.68 -4.79 6.80
C PRO A 48 1.59 -4.55 5.61
N ASP A 49 1.10 -4.80 4.40
CA ASP A 49 1.89 -4.55 3.21
C ASP A 49 2.12 -3.05 3.02
N VAL A 50 1.08 -2.25 3.21
CA VAL A 50 1.21 -0.81 3.07
C VAL A 50 2.21 -0.28 4.09
N GLU A 51 2.16 -0.79 5.31
CA GLU A 51 3.08 -0.36 6.34
C GLU A 51 4.52 -0.70 5.96
N ARG A 52 4.74 -1.90 5.43
CA ARG A 52 6.07 -2.31 5.02
C ARG A 52 6.58 -1.43 3.88
N TYR A 53 5.71 -1.14 2.90
CA TYR A 53 6.11 -0.30 1.79
C TYR A 53 6.42 1.12 2.26
N SER A 54 5.65 1.63 3.21
CA SER A 54 5.91 2.97 3.71
C SER A 54 7.25 3.06 4.41
N ARG A 55 7.65 2.00 5.11
CA ARG A 55 8.96 2.00 5.74
C ARG A 55 10.06 2.01 4.69
N MET A 56 9.90 1.23 3.63
CA MET A 56 10.90 1.24 2.58
C MET A 56 11.00 2.62 1.94
N TYR A 57 9.87 3.24 1.71
CA TYR A 57 9.85 4.50 1.00
C TYR A 57 10.35 5.65 1.87
N TYR A 58 9.86 5.74 3.10
CA TYR A 58 10.20 6.88 3.94
C TYR A 58 11.46 6.67 4.77
N ASP A 59 11.67 5.47 5.28
CA ASP A 59 12.81 5.22 6.14
C ASP A 59 14.06 4.82 5.38
N LEU A 60 13.90 4.03 4.33
CA LEU A 60 15.04 3.52 3.59
C LEU A 60 15.24 4.25 2.27
N SER A 61 14.36 5.19 1.96
CA SER A 61 14.45 5.99 0.74
C SER A 61 14.40 5.14 -0.53
N ILE A 62 13.72 4.00 -0.47
CA ILE A 62 13.56 3.16 -1.64
C ILE A 62 12.35 3.67 -2.41
N ASN A 63 12.54 3.97 -3.69
CA ASN A 63 11.42 4.50 -4.48
C ASN A 63 10.45 3.37 -4.85
N ILE A 64 9.36 3.75 -5.51
CA ILE A 64 8.31 2.79 -5.83
C ILE A 64 8.84 1.69 -6.74
N GLU A 65 9.71 2.02 -7.67
CA GLU A 65 10.25 1.02 -8.56
C GLU A 65 11.09 0.01 -7.80
N GLY A 66 11.84 0.46 -6.79
CA GLY A 66 12.62 -0.44 -5.97
C GLY A 66 11.74 -1.35 -5.13
N ILE A 67 10.65 -0.81 -4.60
CA ILE A 67 9.71 -1.60 -3.82
C ILE A 67 9.09 -2.68 -4.70
N ASP A 68 8.73 -2.31 -5.92
CA ASP A 68 8.13 -3.26 -6.84
C ASP A 68 9.10 -4.38 -7.17
N ALA A 69 10.38 -4.06 -7.36
CA ALA A 69 11.38 -5.06 -7.65
C ALA A 69 11.54 -6.03 -6.48
N ILE A 70 11.55 -5.52 -5.25
CA ILE A 70 11.67 -6.37 -4.09
C ILE A 70 10.46 -7.27 -3.96
N HIS A 71 9.28 -6.72 -4.23
CA HIS A 71 8.04 -7.49 -4.16
C HIS A 71 8.08 -8.65 -5.16
N HIS A 72 8.55 -8.38 -6.37
CA HIS A 72 8.62 -9.43 -7.38
C HIS A 72 9.65 -10.48 -7.03
N LEU A 73 10.78 -10.06 -6.46
CA LEU A 73 11.80 -11.02 -6.06
C LEU A 73 11.28 -11.96 -4.98
N ASP A 74 10.53 -11.40 -4.02
CA ASP A 74 9.95 -12.24 -2.99
C ASP A 74 9.04 -13.29 -3.58
N ARG A 75 8.24 -12.91 -4.55
CA ARG A 75 7.33 -13.85 -5.16
C ARG A 75 8.07 -14.92 -5.93
N LYS A 76 9.15 -14.56 -6.59
CA LYS A 76 9.90 -15.51 -7.36
C LYS A 76 10.67 -16.48 -6.47
N SER A 77 11.10 -16.03 -5.32
CA SER A 77 11.89 -16.88 -4.46
C SER A 77 11.06 -18.00 -3.87
N VAL A 78 9.76 -17.90 -3.96
CA VAL A 78 8.90 -18.95 -3.45
C VAL A 78 8.93 -20.17 -4.36
N VAL A 79 9.23 -20.01 -5.59
CA VAL A 79 9.28 -21.12 -6.53
C VAL A 79 10.48 -22.04 -6.28
#